data_bc161a3ac2c611b42718fad4fc71088d
#
_entry.id   bc161a3ac2c611b42718fad4fc71088d
#
_cell.length_a   1.000
_cell.length_b   1.000
_cell.length_c   1.000
_cell.angle_alpha   90.00
_cell.angle_beta   90.00
_cell.angle_gamma   90.00
#
_symmetry.space_group_name_H-M   'P 1'
#
loop_
_entity.id
_entity.type
_entity.pdbx_description
1 polymer ?
#
loop_
_entity_poly.entity_id
_entity_poly.type
_entity_poly.pdbx_seq_one_letter_code
_entity_poly.pdbx_strand_id
1 'polypeptide(L)'
;DAAAVEALRVKYVGRNGSIPALIKAMKDVPKEERPAFGKAVQAWRAEAEAALAAKGGGASNEKAVEADLTLPGRWWGLGVKHPLSRVIEESAAIFGRLGFTVADGPELENRFNNFTALNTPPHHPSQDRTDTFWFGEDCLLRTQTSPVQIRTMMSNKPPIRVICPGRTYRRDTTDATHSANFHQIEGLYVDTMPNKPVSLADLKSVLSYFAKEMMGDGVTVRFRPHFFPFTEPSVEVDFTCHVCKGKG
;
A
#
# COMPACT_ATOMS: atom_id res chain seq x y z
N ASP A 1 -11.25 -54.29 -5.55
CA ASP A 1 -11.16 -53.22 -6.53
C ASP A 1 -11.91 -52.00 -6.03
N ALA A 2 -11.22 -50.87 -5.89
CA ALA A 2 -11.77 -49.62 -5.34
C ALA A 2 -12.97 -49.10 -6.16
N ALA A 3 -12.93 -49.28 -7.47
CA ALA A 3 -14.03 -48.89 -8.36
C ALA A 3 -15.31 -49.69 -8.09
N ALA A 4 -15.16 -50.98 -7.78
CA ALA A 4 -16.28 -51.81 -7.41
C ALA A 4 -16.89 -51.43 -6.05
N VAL A 5 -16.07 -51.05 -5.08
CA VAL A 5 -16.54 -50.55 -3.75
C VAL A 5 -17.28 -49.23 -3.91
N GLU A 6 -16.80 -48.31 -4.74
CA GLU A 6 -17.48 -47.02 -5.00
C GLU A 6 -18.80 -47.25 -5.76
N ALA A 7 -18.85 -48.15 -6.72
CA ALA A 7 -20.07 -48.51 -7.42
C ALA A 7 -21.12 -49.06 -6.44
N LEU A 8 -20.71 -49.88 -5.48
CA LEU A 8 -21.59 -50.41 -4.42
C LEU A 8 -22.07 -49.28 -3.47
N ARG A 9 -21.16 -48.37 -3.13
CA ARG A 9 -21.49 -47.20 -2.30
C ARG A 9 -22.58 -46.34 -2.95
N VAL A 10 -22.43 -46.05 -4.24
CA VAL A 10 -23.40 -45.26 -5.02
C VAL A 10 -24.73 -46.02 -5.12
N LYS A 11 -24.69 -47.32 -5.36
CA LYS A 11 -25.89 -48.19 -5.52
C LYS A 11 -26.73 -48.29 -4.25
N TYR A 12 -26.11 -48.36 -3.07
CA TYR A 12 -26.83 -48.61 -1.83
C TYR A 12 -26.99 -47.34 -0.98
N VAL A 13 -25.98 -46.55 -0.81
CA VAL A 13 -25.91 -45.40 0.11
C VAL A 13 -26.06 -44.05 -0.60
N GLY A 14 -25.80 -43.99 -1.91
CA GLY A 14 -25.84 -42.76 -2.72
C GLY A 14 -27.25 -42.12 -2.72
N ARG A 15 -27.35 -40.84 -3.13
CA ARG A 15 -28.62 -40.05 -3.12
C ARG A 15 -29.82 -40.73 -3.73
N ASN A 16 -29.61 -41.53 -4.78
CA ASN A 16 -30.62 -42.32 -5.49
C ASN A 16 -30.45 -43.81 -5.23
N GLY A 17 -29.73 -44.20 -4.17
CA GLY A 17 -29.51 -45.59 -3.82
C GLY A 17 -30.69 -46.24 -3.15
N SER A 18 -30.60 -47.60 -2.98
CA SER A 18 -31.69 -48.40 -2.43
C SER A 18 -32.06 -48.01 -1.01
N ILE A 19 -31.11 -47.63 -0.15
CA ILE A 19 -31.38 -47.25 1.24
C ILE A 19 -32.18 -45.94 1.33
N PRO A 20 -31.80 -44.84 0.65
CA PRO A 20 -32.64 -43.64 0.57
C PRO A 20 -34.01 -43.88 -0.05
N ALA A 21 -34.14 -44.82 -1.01
CA ALA A 21 -35.43 -45.18 -1.57
C ALA A 21 -36.37 -45.84 -0.54
N LEU A 22 -35.83 -46.71 0.32
CA LEU A 22 -36.57 -47.30 1.42
C LEU A 22 -37.02 -46.25 2.48
N ILE A 23 -36.18 -45.26 2.76
CA ILE A 23 -36.55 -44.13 3.63
C ILE A 23 -37.71 -43.33 3.05
N LYS A 24 -37.76 -43.13 1.72
CA LYS A 24 -38.88 -42.48 1.06
C LYS A 24 -40.16 -43.34 1.09
N ALA A 25 -40.03 -44.66 0.93
CA ALA A 25 -41.11 -45.58 1.00
C ALA A 25 -41.73 -45.76 2.41
N MET A 26 -41.10 -45.19 3.45
CA MET A 26 -41.62 -45.18 4.81
C MET A 26 -43.03 -44.52 4.91
N LYS A 27 -43.38 -43.68 3.93
CA LYS A 27 -44.72 -43.06 3.86
C LYS A 27 -45.82 -44.05 3.59
N ASP A 28 -45.52 -45.17 2.91
CA ASP A 28 -46.45 -46.19 2.49
C ASP A 28 -46.68 -47.31 3.57
N VAL A 29 -45.87 -47.25 4.66
CA VAL A 29 -45.98 -48.21 5.78
C VAL A 29 -47.01 -47.72 6.78
N PRO A 30 -47.83 -48.63 7.37
CA PRO A 30 -48.81 -48.33 8.43
C PRO A 30 -48.20 -47.57 9.60
N LYS A 31 -48.94 -46.60 10.17
CA LYS A 31 -48.37 -45.68 11.21
C LYS A 31 -47.78 -46.41 12.40
N GLU A 32 -48.34 -47.55 12.76
CA GLU A 32 -47.89 -48.33 13.91
C GLU A 32 -46.53 -49.02 13.70
N GLU A 33 -46.21 -49.38 12.45
CA GLU A 33 -44.95 -50.06 12.10
C GLU A 33 -43.81 -49.14 11.67
N ARG A 34 -44.12 -47.87 11.44
CA ARG A 34 -43.10 -46.88 10.99
C ARG A 34 -41.84 -46.74 11.90
N PRO A 35 -42.00 -46.74 13.24
CA PRO A 35 -40.86 -46.65 14.12
C PRO A 35 -39.92 -47.86 14.03
N ALA A 36 -40.49 -49.07 13.94
CA ALA A 36 -39.74 -50.30 13.79
C ALA A 36 -39.03 -50.37 12.44
N PHE A 37 -39.77 -50.01 11.36
CA PHE A 37 -39.20 -49.96 10.01
C PHE A 37 -38.08 -48.93 9.90
N GLY A 38 -38.24 -47.70 10.46
CA GLY A 38 -37.22 -46.67 10.45
C GLY A 38 -35.96 -47.11 11.18
N LYS A 39 -36.09 -47.77 12.34
CA LYS A 39 -34.98 -48.32 13.11
C LYS A 39 -34.24 -49.42 12.34
N ALA A 40 -34.94 -50.31 11.65
CA ALA A 40 -34.35 -51.36 10.84
C ALA A 40 -33.57 -50.79 9.62
N VAL A 41 -34.12 -49.80 8.93
CA VAL A 41 -33.45 -49.16 7.79
C VAL A 41 -32.21 -48.39 8.24
N GLN A 42 -32.25 -47.73 9.39
CA GLN A 42 -31.09 -47.05 9.99
C GLN A 42 -29.99 -48.04 10.38
N ALA A 43 -30.33 -49.16 11.01
CA ALA A 43 -29.39 -50.22 11.36
C ALA A 43 -28.72 -50.79 10.10
N TRP A 44 -29.51 -51.05 9.06
CA TRP A 44 -28.99 -51.57 7.79
C TRP A 44 -28.10 -50.58 7.07
N ARG A 45 -28.40 -49.30 7.15
CA ARG A 45 -27.52 -48.21 6.64
C ARG A 45 -26.17 -48.21 7.37
N ALA A 46 -26.18 -48.26 8.68
CA ALA A 46 -24.96 -48.28 9.48
C ALA A 46 -24.08 -49.51 9.19
N GLU A 47 -24.71 -50.70 9.03
CA GLU A 47 -24.01 -51.92 8.65
C GLU A 47 -23.42 -51.86 7.26
N ALA A 48 -24.16 -51.29 6.27
CA ALA A 48 -23.65 -51.09 4.91
C ALA A 48 -22.49 -50.10 4.87
N GLU A 49 -22.59 -49.00 5.59
CA GLU A 49 -21.49 -47.99 5.71
C GLU A 49 -20.26 -48.58 6.39
N ALA A 50 -20.44 -49.37 7.44
CA ALA A 50 -19.34 -50.06 8.12
C ALA A 50 -18.64 -51.10 7.22
N ALA A 51 -19.42 -51.90 6.48
CA ALA A 51 -18.92 -52.90 5.56
C ALA A 51 -18.16 -52.27 4.36
N LEU A 52 -18.63 -51.13 3.85
CA LEU A 52 -17.95 -50.36 2.81
C LEU A 52 -16.66 -49.72 3.34
N ALA A 53 -16.68 -49.18 4.55
CA ALA A 53 -15.47 -48.62 5.19
C ALA A 53 -14.42 -49.69 5.45
N ALA A 54 -14.82 -50.90 5.89
CA ALA A 54 -13.90 -52.00 6.11
C ALA A 54 -13.20 -52.51 4.83
N LYS A 55 -13.87 -52.41 3.67
CA LYS A 55 -13.33 -52.84 2.39
C LYS A 55 -12.77 -51.69 1.52
N GLY A 56 -13.16 -50.47 1.85
CA GLY A 56 -12.67 -49.23 1.20
C GLY A 56 -11.56 -48.53 1.99
N GLY A 57 -11.01 -49.18 3.00
CA GLY A 57 -9.96 -48.62 3.84
C GLY A 57 -8.74 -48.22 3.04
N GLY A 58 -8.58 -46.93 2.85
CA GLY A 58 -7.31 -46.30 2.50
C GLY A 58 -7.01 -46.17 1.01
N ALA A 59 -7.86 -45.48 0.30
CA ALA A 59 -7.39 -44.69 -0.81
C ALA A 59 -7.96 -43.28 -0.71
N SER A 60 -7.32 -42.44 0.06
CA SER A 60 -7.32 -41.05 -0.30
C SER A 60 -6.77 -41.01 -1.74
N ASN A 61 -7.61 -40.68 -2.70
CA ASN A 61 -7.20 -40.42 -4.07
C ASN A 61 -6.51 -39.06 -4.17
N GLU A 62 -5.75 -38.69 -3.16
CA GLU A 62 -4.64 -37.79 -3.32
C GLU A 62 -3.60 -38.61 -4.09
N LYS A 63 -3.57 -38.47 -5.41
CA LYS A 63 -2.38 -38.75 -6.18
C LYS A 63 -1.27 -38.04 -5.42
N ALA A 64 -0.43 -38.81 -4.69
CA ALA A 64 0.81 -38.28 -4.20
C ALA A 64 1.47 -37.66 -5.41
N VAL A 65 1.50 -36.33 -5.46
CA VAL A 65 2.32 -35.62 -6.43
C VAL A 65 3.72 -36.07 -6.06
N GLU A 66 4.27 -36.95 -6.85
CA GLU A 66 5.64 -37.41 -6.71
C GLU A 66 6.50 -36.17 -7.02
N ALA A 67 6.71 -35.36 -5.97
CA ALA A 67 7.51 -34.16 -6.08
C ALA A 67 8.95 -34.62 -6.29
N ASP A 68 9.49 -34.31 -7.45
CA ASP A 68 10.91 -34.52 -7.71
C ASP A 68 11.73 -33.58 -6.83
N LEU A 69 12.26 -34.10 -5.74
CA LEU A 69 13.06 -33.37 -4.76
C LEU A 69 14.45 -32.98 -5.29
N THR A 70 14.83 -33.42 -6.49
CA THR A 70 16.08 -32.98 -7.14
C THR A 70 15.90 -31.66 -7.90
N LEU A 71 14.66 -31.26 -8.18
CA LEU A 71 14.37 -29.97 -8.76
C LEU A 71 14.57 -28.86 -7.75
N PRO A 72 15.15 -27.70 -8.15
CA PRO A 72 15.24 -26.56 -7.27
C PRO A 72 13.83 -26.14 -6.84
N GLY A 73 13.66 -25.81 -5.56
CA GLY A 73 12.42 -25.30 -5.00
C GLY A 73 11.89 -24.10 -5.80
N ARG A 74 10.59 -23.81 -5.71
CA ARG A 74 10.04 -22.61 -6.33
C ARG A 74 10.84 -21.40 -5.87
N TRP A 75 11.51 -20.75 -6.80
CA TRP A 75 12.14 -19.46 -6.58
C TRP A 75 11.04 -18.44 -6.27
N TRP A 76 10.92 -18.04 -5.03
CA TRP A 76 10.19 -16.84 -4.66
C TRP A 76 11.04 -15.68 -5.15
N GLY A 77 10.73 -15.14 -6.33
CA GLY A 77 11.46 -14.00 -6.87
C GLY A 77 11.58 -12.90 -5.81
N LEU A 78 12.76 -12.31 -5.72
CA LEU A 78 12.93 -11.12 -4.87
C LEU A 78 11.88 -10.09 -5.26
N GLY A 79 11.18 -9.54 -4.29
CA GLY A 79 10.21 -8.47 -4.53
C GLY A 79 10.88 -7.30 -5.23
N VAL A 80 10.13 -6.59 -6.07
CA VAL A 80 10.60 -5.37 -6.75
C VAL A 80 10.18 -4.16 -5.93
N LYS A 81 11.10 -3.22 -5.70
CA LYS A 81 10.78 -1.96 -5.04
C LYS A 81 9.80 -1.15 -5.88
N HIS A 82 8.82 -0.55 -5.21
CA HIS A 82 7.87 0.35 -5.86
C HIS A 82 8.61 1.54 -6.51
N PRO A 83 8.20 2.03 -7.69
CA PRO A 83 8.86 3.16 -8.36
C PRO A 83 9.04 4.40 -7.47
N LEU A 84 8.03 4.78 -6.68
CA LEU A 84 8.13 5.89 -5.73
C LEU A 84 9.22 5.67 -4.68
N SER A 85 9.36 4.46 -4.13
CA SER A 85 10.41 4.14 -3.16
C SER A 85 11.79 4.29 -3.79
N ARG A 86 11.96 3.88 -5.06
CA ARG A 86 13.22 4.06 -5.79
C ARG A 86 13.56 5.54 -5.98
N VAL A 87 12.57 6.36 -6.38
CA VAL A 87 12.78 7.81 -6.55
C VAL A 87 13.14 8.48 -5.22
N ILE A 88 12.49 8.11 -4.12
CA ILE A 88 12.81 8.64 -2.78
C ILE A 88 14.25 8.25 -2.38
N GLU A 89 14.63 6.99 -2.54
CA GLU A 89 15.98 6.50 -2.22
C GLU A 89 17.05 7.18 -3.08
N GLU A 90 16.81 7.34 -4.37
CA GLU A 90 17.71 8.01 -5.29
C GLU A 90 17.86 9.50 -4.94
N SER A 91 16.74 10.18 -4.65
CA SER A 91 16.75 11.57 -4.17
C SER A 91 17.54 11.70 -2.88
N ALA A 92 17.32 10.80 -1.91
CA ALA A 92 18.06 10.78 -0.65
C ALA A 92 19.57 10.59 -0.86
N ALA A 93 19.96 9.72 -1.80
CA ALA A 93 21.36 9.52 -2.14
C ALA A 93 22.00 10.76 -2.80
N ILE A 94 21.27 11.45 -3.69
CA ILE A 94 21.74 12.69 -4.34
C ILE A 94 21.93 13.79 -3.29
N PHE A 95 20.93 14.07 -2.48
CA PHE A 95 21.00 15.09 -1.42
C PHE A 95 22.01 14.72 -0.34
N GLY A 96 22.18 13.43 -0.02
CA GLY A 96 23.21 12.93 0.90
C GLY A 96 24.63 13.34 0.50
N ARG A 97 24.95 13.37 -0.80
CA ARG A 97 26.25 13.86 -1.31
C ARG A 97 26.45 15.36 -1.06
N LEU A 98 25.37 16.11 -0.89
CA LEU A 98 25.40 17.53 -0.54
C LEU A 98 25.35 17.77 0.98
N GLY A 99 25.42 16.72 1.79
CA GLY A 99 25.40 16.78 3.25
C GLY A 99 24.01 16.93 3.86
N PHE A 100 22.96 16.63 3.12
CA PHE A 100 21.60 16.56 3.68
C PHE A 100 21.34 15.18 4.31
N THR A 101 20.60 15.17 5.39
CA THR A 101 20.06 13.97 6.01
C THR A 101 18.56 13.86 5.77
N VAL A 102 18.00 12.65 5.92
CA VAL A 102 16.55 12.44 5.81
C VAL A 102 15.91 12.70 7.17
N ALA A 103 14.92 13.57 7.20
CA ALA A 103 14.06 13.78 8.35
C ALA A 103 12.66 13.24 8.06
N ASP A 104 12.06 12.57 9.04
CA ASP A 104 10.71 12.02 8.97
C ASP A 104 9.79 12.66 10.02
N GLY A 105 8.49 12.57 9.79
CA GLY A 105 7.49 13.10 10.69
C GLY A 105 6.09 12.53 10.43
N PRO A 106 5.15 12.76 11.36
CA PRO A 106 3.82 12.18 11.30
C PRO A 106 3.02 12.69 10.11
N GLU A 107 2.17 11.82 9.54
CA GLU A 107 1.19 12.21 8.51
C GLU A 107 -0.02 12.94 9.12
N LEU A 108 -0.35 12.63 10.36
CA LEU A 108 -1.37 13.32 11.14
C LEU A 108 -0.73 14.47 11.90
N GLU A 109 -1.11 15.70 11.56
CA GLU A 109 -0.48 16.92 12.04
C GLU A 109 -1.47 17.86 12.73
N ASN A 110 -0.92 18.84 13.45
CA ASN A 110 -1.70 19.93 14.00
C ASN A 110 -1.68 21.16 13.07
N ARG A 111 -2.66 22.04 13.27
CA ARG A 111 -2.81 23.29 12.54
C ARG A 111 -1.55 24.16 12.61
N PHE A 112 -0.92 24.23 13.79
CA PHE A 112 0.26 25.06 13.99
C PHE A 112 1.39 24.69 13.02
N ASN A 113 1.79 23.42 13.00
CA ASN A 113 2.90 22.97 12.14
C ASN A 113 2.58 23.04 10.66
N ASN A 114 1.32 22.74 10.27
CA ASN A 114 0.96 22.65 8.86
C ASN A 114 0.61 24.01 8.23
N PHE A 115 0.22 25.00 9.04
CA PHE A 115 -0.26 26.30 8.54
C PHE A 115 0.34 27.49 9.30
N THR A 116 0.11 27.61 10.61
CA THR A 116 0.45 28.82 11.35
C THR A 116 1.94 29.11 11.33
N ALA A 117 2.79 28.12 11.57
CA ALA A 117 4.24 28.24 11.52
C ALA A 117 4.79 28.52 10.12
N LEU A 118 3.97 28.29 9.08
CA LEU A 118 4.27 28.55 7.68
C LEU A 118 3.61 29.85 7.19
N ASN A 119 3.28 30.76 8.09
CA ASN A 119 2.67 32.04 7.76
C ASN A 119 1.37 31.95 6.92
N THR A 120 0.63 30.85 7.06
CA THR A 120 -0.67 30.64 6.42
C THR A 120 -1.77 31.02 7.41
N PRO A 121 -2.51 32.15 7.18
CA PRO A 121 -3.48 32.63 8.14
C PRO A 121 -4.74 31.75 8.18
N PRO A 122 -5.53 31.80 9.29
CA PRO A 122 -6.71 30.94 9.48
C PRO A 122 -7.78 31.03 8.38
N HIS A 123 -7.88 32.18 7.71
CA HIS A 123 -8.85 32.41 6.63
C HIS A 123 -8.29 32.11 5.23
N HIS A 124 -7.10 31.55 5.14
CA HIS A 124 -6.52 31.16 3.85
C HIS A 124 -7.29 29.97 3.26
N PRO A 125 -7.62 29.97 1.95
CA PRO A 125 -8.42 28.91 1.31
C PRO A 125 -7.90 27.52 1.55
N SER A 126 -6.59 27.31 1.57
CA SER A 126 -5.98 26.00 1.83
C SER A 126 -6.32 25.39 3.20
N GLN A 127 -6.85 26.19 4.15
CA GLN A 127 -7.34 25.70 5.44
C GLN A 127 -8.84 25.32 5.41
N ASP A 128 -9.52 25.52 4.29
CA ASP A 128 -10.92 25.13 4.16
C ASP A 128 -11.06 23.60 4.23
N ARG A 129 -12.20 23.17 4.75
CA ARG A 129 -12.56 21.74 4.82
C ARG A 129 -12.80 21.12 3.45
N THR A 130 -12.97 21.91 2.41
CA THR A 130 -13.05 21.45 1.02
C THR A 130 -11.69 21.03 0.48
N ASP A 131 -10.59 21.62 0.95
CA ASP A 131 -9.25 21.41 0.41
C ASP A 131 -8.38 20.54 1.33
N THR A 132 -8.65 20.52 2.62
CA THR A 132 -7.88 19.81 3.65
C THR A 132 -8.70 18.75 4.38
N PHE A 133 -8.09 17.60 4.66
CA PHE A 133 -8.67 16.53 5.49
C PHE A 133 -8.48 16.83 6.98
N TRP A 134 -9.52 17.38 7.61
CA TRP A 134 -9.54 17.70 9.04
C TRP A 134 -10.14 16.58 9.89
N PHE A 135 -9.54 16.32 11.04
CA PHE A 135 -10.03 15.48 12.11
C PHE A 135 -10.28 16.36 13.35
N GLY A 136 -11.52 16.79 13.54
CA GLY A 136 -11.84 17.78 14.57
C GLY A 136 -11.44 19.21 14.16
N GLU A 137 -10.99 20.01 15.14
CA GLU A 137 -10.73 21.44 14.93
C GLU A 137 -9.25 21.76 14.66
N ASP A 138 -8.34 20.97 15.19
CA ASP A 138 -6.90 21.29 15.16
C ASP A 138 -6.02 20.17 14.58
N CYS A 139 -6.58 19.02 14.25
CA CYS A 139 -5.86 17.87 13.71
C CYS A 139 -6.24 17.65 12.25
N LEU A 140 -5.25 17.34 11.39
CA LEU A 140 -5.44 17.19 9.95
C LEU A 140 -4.43 16.20 9.36
N LEU A 141 -4.71 15.68 8.17
CA LEU A 141 -3.67 15.04 7.36
C LEU A 141 -2.82 16.14 6.70
N ARG A 142 -1.50 16.04 6.84
CA ARG A 142 -0.57 17.06 6.32
C ARG A 142 -0.76 17.27 4.82
N THR A 143 -0.87 18.52 4.41
CA THR A 143 -1.06 18.94 3.02
C THR A 143 0.26 19.10 2.26
N GLN A 144 1.37 19.04 2.97
CA GLN A 144 2.75 19.20 2.51
C GLN A 144 3.69 18.53 3.52
N THR A 145 4.97 18.37 3.16
CA THR A 145 5.97 17.82 4.11
C THR A 145 6.68 18.90 4.93
N SER A 146 6.34 20.19 4.73
CA SER A 146 6.86 21.32 5.49
C SER A 146 6.70 21.22 7.02
N PRO A 147 5.67 20.60 7.60
CA PRO A 147 5.60 20.35 9.04
C PRO A 147 6.83 19.65 9.61
N VAL A 148 7.46 18.75 8.82
CA VAL A 148 8.69 18.07 9.25
C VAL A 148 9.84 19.07 9.36
N GLN A 149 9.91 20.05 8.46
CA GLN A 149 10.90 21.15 8.55
C GLN A 149 10.70 21.97 9.83
N ILE A 150 9.44 22.32 10.16
CA ILE A 150 9.09 23.05 11.40
C ILE A 150 9.53 22.24 12.63
N ARG A 151 9.19 20.96 12.69
CA ARG A 151 9.59 20.07 13.80
C ARG A 151 11.11 19.98 13.92
N THR A 152 11.81 19.87 12.78
CA THR A 152 13.27 19.81 12.75
C THR A 152 13.90 21.09 13.29
N MET A 153 13.39 22.26 12.89
CA MET A 153 13.89 23.56 13.39
C MET A 153 13.57 23.78 14.86
N MET A 154 12.45 23.27 15.37
CA MET A 154 12.10 23.37 16.77
C MET A 154 12.98 22.49 17.68
N SER A 155 13.46 21.37 17.16
CA SER A 155 14.25 20.38 17.92
C SER A 155 15.75 20.47 17.73
N ASN A 156 16.23 21.17 16.69
CA ASN A 156 17.64 21.26 16.35
C ASN A 156 18.11 22.70 16.20
N LYS A 157 19.38 22.93 16.52
CA LYS A 157 20.04 24.20 16.25
C LYS A 157 20.74 24.15 14.88
N PRO A 158 20.84 25.29 14.17
CA PRO A 158 21.65 25.37 12.96
C PRO A 158 23.12 25.00 13.22
N PRO A 159 23.84 24.47 12.20
CA PRO A 159 23.39 24.29 10.83
C PRO A 159 22.43 23.10 10.66
N ILE A 160 21.40 23.26 9.81
CA ILE A 160 20.42 22.22 9.49
C ILE A 160 20.44 21.99 7.98
N ARG A 161 20.59 20.75 7.57
CA ARG A 161 20.45 20.30 6.17
C ARG A 161 19.65 19.02 6.16
N VAL A 162 18.37 19.10 5.81
CA VAL A 162 17.49 17.95 5.79
C VAL A 162 16.64 17.93 4.53
N ILE A 163 16.28 16.73 4.07
CA ILE A 163 15.18 16.51 3.16
C ILE A 163 14.06 15.78 3.89
N CYS A 164 12.84 16.10 3.54
CA CYS A 164 11.63 15.58 4.15
C CYS A 164 10.76 14.88 3.09
N PRO A 165 11.11 13.66 2.69
CA PRO A 165 10.26 12.89 1.79
C PRO A 165 9.05 12.37 2.54
N GLY A 166 7.89 12.35 1.90
CA GLY A 166 6.72 11.78 2.55
C GLY A 166 5.44 11.92 1.77
N ARG A 167 4.43 11.24 2.28
CA ARG A 167 3.08 11.27 1.74
C ARG A 167 2.36 12.52 2.20
N THR A 168 1.56 13.10 1.32
CA THR A 168 0.76 14.31 1.57
C THR A 168 -0.65 14.11 1.05
N TYR A 169 -1.60 14.92 1.56
CA TYR A 169 -3.01 14.72 1.35
C TYR A 169 -3.72 16.04 1.05
N ARG A 170 -4.48 16.07 -0.04
CA ARG A 170 -5.36 17.20 -0.40
C ARG A 170 -6.69 16.65 -0.89
N ARG A 171 -7.78 17.37 -0.64
CA ARG A 171 -9.11 16.94 -1.08
C ARG A 171 -9.40 17.29 -2.54
N ASP A 172 -8.38 17.16 -3.37
CA ASP A 172 -8.54 17.35 -4.81
C ASP A 172 -9.42 16.26 -5.42
N THR A 173 -10.22 16.64 -6.40
CA THR A 173 -10.95 15.67 -7.22
C THR A 173 -9.95 14.85 -8.02
N THR A 174 -10.04 13.53 -7.89
CA THR A 174 -9.13 12.62 -8.60
C THR A 174 -9.38 12.69 -10.12
N ASP A 175 -8.34 13.03 -10.88
CA ASP A 175 -8.32 13.03 -12.33
C ASP A 175 -7.02 12.39 -12.87
N ALA A 176 -6.69 12.63 -14.15
CA ALA A 176 -5.46 12.07 -14.75
C ALA A 176 -4.17 12.65 -14.16
N THR A 177 -4.21 13.79 -13.49
CA THR A 177 -3.05 14.55 -12.98
C THR A 177 -3.10 14.79 -11.48
N HIS A 178 -4.25 14.61 -10.84
CA HIS A 178 -4.45 14.85 -9.41
C HIS A 178 -4.87 13.59 -8.67
N SER A 179 -4.30 13.39 -7.49
CA SER A 179 -4.69 12.37 -6.55
C SER A 179 -4.81 13.01 -5.16
N ALA A 180 -5.81 12.60 -4.40
CA ALA A 180 -5.98 13.05 -3.02
C ALA A 180 -4.80 12.67 -2.09
N ASN A 181 -3.97 11.74 -2.53
CA ASN A 181 -2.79 11.26 -1.83
C ASN A 181 -1.62 11.21 -2.82
N PHE A 182 -0.57 11.97 -2.54
CA PHE A 182 0.63 12.02 -3.38
C PHE A 182 1.89 12.15 -2.50
N HIS A 183 3.07 12.12 -3.10
CA HIS A 183 4.33 12.23 -2.38
C HIS A 183 5.03 13.53 -2.72
N GLN A 184 5.66 14.13 -1.71
CA GLN A 184 6.54 15.28 -1.84
C GLN A 184 7.91 14.97 -1.26
N ILE A 185 8.91 15.66 -1.73
CA ILE A 185 10.24 15.74 -1.12
C ILE A 185 10.53 17.22 -0.96
N GLU A 186 10.61 17.69 0.27
CA GLU A 186 11.01 19.06 0.57
C GLU A 186 12.42 19.09 1.16
N GLY A 187 13.14 20.18 0.98
CA GLY A 187 14.48 20.38 1.53
C GLY A 187 14.55 21.63 2.39
N LEU A 188 15.29 21.54 3.48
CA LEU A 188 15.58 22.67 4.36
C LEU A 188 17.08 22.80 4.54
N TYR A 189 17.62 23.98 4.24
CA TYR A 189 19.00 24.35 4.53
C TYR A 189 19.04 25.64 5.33
N VAL A 190 19.46 25.55 6.57
CA VAL A 190 19.67 26.69 7.49
C VAL A 190 21.11 26.67 7.95
N ASP A 191 21.78 27.81 7.85
CA ASP A 191 23.14 27.98 8.37
C ASP A 191 23.24 29.23 9.23
N THR A 192 24.30 29.34 10.01
CA THR A 192 24.55 30.47 10.89
C THR A 192 25.61 31.43 10.34
N MET A 193 25.35 32.70 10.48
CA MET A 193 26.36 33.72 10.32
C MET A 193 27.45 33.59 11.41
N PRO A 194 28.69 33.79 11.19
CA PRO A 194 29.33 34.51 10.05
C PRO A 194 29.90 33.59 8.97
N ASN A 195 29.71 32.27 9.06
CA ASN A 195 30.48 31.35 8.18
C ASN A 195 30.15 31.53 6.71
N LYS A 196 28.93 31.48 6.31
CA LYS A 196 28.44 31.78 4.97
C LYS A 196 26.92 31.83 5.00
N PRO A 197 26.30 32.97 4.74
CA PRO A 197 24.82 33.00 4.67
C PRO A 197 24.34 32.16 3.49
N VAL A 198 23.31 31.36 3.74
CA VAL A 198 22.62 30.64 2.66
C VAL A 198 21.94 31.65 1.75
N SER A 199 22.12 31.51 0.47
CA SER A 199 21.68 32.47 -0.55
C SER A 199 20.81 31.80 -1.63
N LEU A 200 20.17 32.61 -2.45
CA LEU A 200 19.46 32.14 -3.64
C LEU A 200 20.38 31.40 -4.63
N ALA A 201 21.67 31.73 -4.64
CA ALA A 201 22.66 31.02 -5.45
C ALA A 201 22.87 29.58 -4.94
N ASP A 202 22.85 29.37 -3.64
CA ASP A 202 22.96 28.03 -3.05
C ASP A 202 21.71 27.20 -3.39
N LEU A 203 20.50 27.79 -3.30
CA LEU A 203 19.26 27.14 -3.73
C LEU A 203 19.32 26.71 -5.20
N LYS A 204 19.69 27.64 -6.09
CA LYS A 204 19.84 27.37 -7.53
C LYS A 204 20.86 26.26 -7.79
N SER A 205 21.98 26.25 -7.09
CA SER A 205 23.04 25.26 -7.25
C SER A 205 22.56 23.87 -6.82
N VAL A 206 21.92 23.78 -5.67
CA VAL A 206 21.37 22.51 -5.14
C VAL A 206 20.32 21.93 -6.08
N LEU A 207 19.36 22.75 -6.52
CA LEU A 207 18.28 22.29 -7.41
C LEU A 207 18.79 21.96 -8.83
N SER A 208 19.76 22.71 -9.35
CA SER A 208 20.37 22.39 -10.64
C SER A 208 21.18 21.09 -10.58
N TYR A 209 21.91 20.87 -9.49
CA TYR A 209 22.62 19.62 -9.27
C TYR A 209 21.65 18.44 -9.16
N PHE A 210 20.60 18.58 -8.35
CA PHE A 210 19.55 17.54 -8.22
C PHE A 210 18.92 17.18 -9.57
N ALA A 211 18.54 18.21 -10.35
CA ALA A 211 17.94 18.01 -11.66
C ALA A 211 18.86 17.24 -12.62
N LYS A 212 20.14 17.59 -12.63
CA LYS A 212 21.14 16.94 -13.47
C LYS A 212 21.36 15.48 -13.08
N GLU A 213 21.51 15.19 -11.79
CA GLU A 213 21.71 13.83 -11.28
C GLU A 213 20.48 12.95 -11.51
N MET A 214 19.26 13.50 -11.35
CA MET A 214 18.00 12.76 -11.47
C MET A 214 17.55 12.56 -12.92
N MET A 215 17.77 13.56 -13.79
CA MET A 215 17.22 13.60 -15.15
C MET A 215 18.29 13.50 -16.25
N GLY A 216 19.57 13.56 -15.88
CA GLY A 216 20.72 13.49 -16.79
C GLY A 216 21.22 14.85 -17.28
N ASP A 217 22.40 14.83 -17.94
CA ASP A 217 23.14 16.02 -18.35
C ASP A 217 22.41 16.93 -19.34
N GLY A 218 21.41 16.43 -20.04
CA GLY A 218 20.65 17.22 -21.04
C GLY A 218 19.54 18.09 -20.46
N VAL A 219 19.32 18.06 -19.12
CA VAL A 219 18.29 18.87 -18.48
C VAL A 219 18.72 20.32 -18.37
N THR A 220 17.83 21.25 -18.74
CA THR A 220 17.98 22.68 -18.45
C THR A 220 17.02 23.07 -17.35
N VAL A 221 17.46 23.97 -16.48
CA VAL A 221 16.70 24.44 -15.32
C VAL A 221 16.44 25.92 -15.48
N ARG A 222 15.18 26.32 -15.35
CA ARG A 222 14.75 27.70 -15.39
C ARG A 222 14.10 28.08 -14.06
N PHE A 223 14.55 29.18 -13.48
CA PHE A 223 14.01 29.75 -12.25
C PHE A 223 13.14 30.95 -12.59
N ARG A 224 11.88 30.94 -12.14
CA ARG A 224 10.92 32.03 -12.31
C ARG A 224 10.57 32.63 -10.96
N PRO A 225 10.60 33.96 -10.75
CA PRO A 225 10.09 34.57 -9.54
C PRO A 225 8.63 34.17 -9.29
N HIS A 226 8.34 33.88 -8.06
CA HIS A 226 6.99 33.52 -7.61
C HIS A 226 6.79 33.97 -6.15
N PHE A 227 5.58 33.86 -5.64
CA PHE A 227 5.24 34.18 -4.26
C PHE A 227 4.74 32.94 -3.52
N PHE A 228 5.28 32.73 -2.31
CA PHE A 228 4.75 31.79 -1.34
C PHE A 228 4.72 32.47 0.04
N PRO A 229 3.72 32.19 0.91
CA PRO A 229 3.55 32.91 2.16
C PRO A 229 4.71 32.68 3.16
N PHE A 230 5.48 31.62 2.99
CA PHE A 230 6.53 31.19 3.92
C PHE A 230 7.96 31.31 3.35
N THR A 231 8.13 31.90 2.17
CA THR A 231 9.45 32.10 1.54
C THR A 231 9.62 33.51 1.00
N GLU A 232 10.82 34.08 1.14
CA GLU A 232 11.20 35.39 0.59
C GLU A 232 12.73 35.46 0.43
N PRO A 233 13.28 35.65 -0.80
CA PRO A 233 12.61 35.64 -2.09
C PRO A 233 12.14 34.24 -2.47
N SER A 234 11.12 34.14 -3.35
CA SER A 234 10.54 32.89 -3.82
C SER A 234 10.74 32.68 -5.31
N VAL A 235 10.99 31.45 -5.70
CA VAL A 235 11.10 31.06 -7.11
C VAL A 235 10.41 29.72 -7.36
N GLU A 236 9.83 29.60 -8.54
CA GLU A 236 9.43 28.32 -9.12
C GLU A 236 10.53 27.81 -10.04
N VAL A 237 10.58 26.49 -10.18
CA VAL A 237 11.63 25.82 -10.97
C VAL A 237 10.99 24.97 -12.06
N ASP A 238 11.34 25.25 -13.30
CA ASP A 238 10.95 24.45 -14.45
C ASP A 238 12.12 23.59 -14.91
N PHE A 239 11.85 22.34 -15.23
CA PHE A 239 12.81 21.40 -15.79
C PHE A 239 12.43 21.03 -17.22
N THR A 240 13.42 20.91 -18.11
CA THR A 240 13.17 20.37 -19.46
C THR A 240 12.64 18.97 -19.38
N CYS A 241 11.51 18.70 -20.01
CA CYS A 241 10.93 17.36 -20.04
C CYS A 241 11.84 16.38 -20.78
N HIS A 242 12.17 15.26 -20.16
CA HIS A 242 13.03 14.23 -20.76
C HIS A 242 12.33 13.46 -21.90
N VAL A 243 10.98 13.42 -21.93
CA VAL A 243 10.19 12.74 -22.95
C VAL A 243 10.15 13.56 -24.23
N CYS A 244 9.66 14.81 -24.16
CA CYS A 244 9.53 15.68 -25.34
C CYS A 244 10.79 16.55 -25.58
N LYS A 245 11.79 16.52 -24.69
CA LYS A 245 13.02 17.34 -24.78
C LYS A 245 12.74 18.83 -24.95
N GLY A 246 11.70 19.32 -24.30
CA GLY A 246 11.30 20.73 -24.34
C GLY A 246 10.54 21.16 -25.61
N LYS A 247 10.05 20.22 -26.38
CA LYS A 247 9.25 20.53 -27.59
C LYS A 247 7.74 20.75 -27.31
N GLY A 248 7.30 20.61 -26.05
CA GLY A 248 5.92 20.76 -25.62
C GLY A 248 5.13 19.46 -25.62
#